data_151dfda3100dc0e831a9d3e56cad3af6
#
_entry.id   151dfda3100dc0e831a9d3e56cad3af6
#
_cell.length_a   1.000
_cell.length_b   1.000
_cell.length_c   1.000
_cell.angle_alpha   90.00
_cell.angle_beta   90.00
_cell.angle_gamma   90.00
#
_symmetry.space_group_name_H-M   'P 1'
#
loop_
_entity.id
_entity.type
_entity.pdbx_description
1 polymer ?
#
loop_
_entity_poly.entity_id
_entity_poly.type
_entity_poly.pdbx_seq_one_letter_code
_entity_poly.pdbx_strand_id
1 'polypeptide(L)'
;MNAPLHREMPGGTLDAATALDHATRQWDSDIVKQLTDYIQIPAKSPGFDKDWATNGYIETVLRNAAQWVEAQKVEGLKLEIVRLPGRTPVLFFDIPATKAESAQTVLMYGHLDKQP
;
A
#
# COMPACT_ATOMS: atom_id res chain seq x y z
N MET A 1 17.45 1.83 -33.51
CA MET A 1 17.49 0.42 -33.05
C MET A 1 17.45 0.42 -31.53
N ASN A 2 16.27 0.18 -30.95
CA ASN A 2 16.11 0.09 -29.50
C ASN A 2 16.33 -1.36 -29.11
N ALA A 3 17.40 -1.63 -28.36
CA ALA A 3 17.59 -2.92 -27.72
C ALA A 3 16.53 -3.13 -26.63
N PRO A 4 15.89 -4.30 -26.52
CA PRO A 4 14.95 -4.55 -25.45
C PRO A 4 15.68 -4.59 -24.10
N LEU A 5 15.21 -3.77 -23.15
CA LEU A 5 15.66 -3.76 -21.76
C LEU A 5 15.12 -4.99 -21.00
N HIS A 6 15.39 -6.19 -21.51
CA HIS A 6 15.24 -7.39 -20.70
C HIS A 6 16.56 -7.71 -20.00
N ARG A 7 16.73 -7.07 -18.83
CA ARG A 7 17.74 -7.50 -17.89
C ARG A 7 17.19 -8.73 -17.18
N GLU A 8 17.69 -9.91 -17.50
CA GLU A 8 17.37 -11.12 -16.74
C GLU A 8 17.71 -10.88 -15.26
N MET A 9 16.68 -10.91 -14.43
CA MET A 9 16.83 -10.86 -12.99
C MET A 9 17.24 -12.24 -12.49
N PRO A 10 18.32 -12.39 -11.74
CA PRO A 10 18.68 -13.65 -11.14
C PRO A 10 17.69 -13.99 -10.01
N GLY A 11 16.88 -14.99 -10.26
CA GLY A 11 15.88 -15.50 -9.33
C GLY A 11 14.50 -15.47 -9.97
N GLY A 12 13.93 -16.62 -10.26
CA GLY A 12 12.62 -16.93 -10.80
C GLY A 12 11.90 -15.79 -11.53
N THR A 13 11.79 -15.86 -12.82
CA THR A 13 11.01 -14.90 -13.61
C THR A 13 9.56 -14.92 -13.13
N LEU A 14 9.04 -13.72 -12.75
CA LEU A 14 7.61 -13.56 -12.50
C LEU A 14 6.85 -13.94 -13.78
N ASP A 15 5.98 -14.93 -13.70
CA ASP A 15 5.07 -15.23 -14.78
C ASP A 15 3.98 -14.15 -14.85
N ALA A 16 4.05 -13.33 -15.90
CA ALA A 16 3.15 -12.20 -16.07
C ALA A 16 1.67 -12.62 -16.19
N ALA A 17 1.39 -13.74 -16.82
CA ALA A 17 0.03 -14.25 -16.97
C ALA A 17 -0.55 -14.67 -15.62
N THR A 18 0.20 -15.42 -14.84
CA THR A 18 -0.20 -15.82 -13.48
C THR A 18 -0.36 -14.61 -12.54
N ALA A 19 0.54 -13.62 -12.63
CA ALA A 19 0.44 -12.40 -11.83
C ALA A 19 -0.80 -11.58 -12.20
N LEU A 20 -1.10 -11.43 -13.48
CA LEU A 20 -2.29 -10.73 -13.97
C LEU A 20 -3.58 -11.43 -13.52
N ASP A 21 -3.65 -12.75 -13.67
CA ASP A 21 -4.80 -13.53 -13.24
C ASP A 21 -5.03 -13.42 -11.71
N HIS A 22 -3.97 -13.49 -10.93
CA HIS A 22 -4.04 -13.26 -9.48
C HIS A 22 -4.56 -11.85 -9.16
N ALA A 23 -3.99 -10.82 -9.78
CA ALA A 23 -4.40 -9.43 -9.56
C ALA A 23 -5.88 -9.20 -9.94
N THR A 24 -6.33 -9.78 -11.05
CA THR A 24 -7.74 -9.68 -11.51
C THR A 24 -8.68 -10.32 -10.50
N ARG A 25 -8.36 -11.51 -10.02
CA ARG A 25 -9.18 -12.17 -8.99
C ARG A 25 -9.24 -11.37 -7.69
N GLN A 26 -8.11 -10.84 -7.24
CA GLN A 26 -8.08 -9.99 -6.03
C GLN A 26 -8.88 -8.70 -6.23
N TRP A 27 -8.79 -8.10 -7.41
CA TRP A 27 -9.55 -6.91 -7.75
C TRP A 27 -11.05 -7.15 -7.63
N ASP A 28 -11.56 -8.21 -8.27
CA ASP A 28 -13.00 -8.49 -8.31
C ASP A 28 -13.55 -8.98 -6.96
N SER A 29 -12.78 -9.77 -6.23
CA SER A 29 -13.26 -10.41 -4.99
C SER A 29 -13.12 -9.56 -3.73
N ASP A 30 -12.17 -8.62 -3.69
CA ASP A 30 -11.84 -7.86 -2.48
C ASP A 30 -11.55 -6.38 -2.74
N ILE A 31 -10.62 -6.04 -3.65
CA ILE A 31 -10.08 -4.68 -3.74
C ILE A 31 -11.15 -3.65 -4.09
N VAL A 32 -12.05 -3.95 -5.01
CA VAL A 32 -13.14 -3.01 -5.41
C VAL A 32 -14.00 -2.66 -4.20
N LYS A 33 -14.34 -3.64 -3.38
CA LYS A 33 -15.12 -3.40 -2.17
C LYS A 33 -14.36 -2.53 -1.18
N GLN A 34 -13.09 -2.85 -0.92
CA GLN A 34 -12.25 -2.09 0.00
C GLN A 34 -12.09 -0.63 -0.44
N LEU A 35 -11.89 -0.40 -1.75
CA LEU A 35 -11.82 0.96 -2.30
C LEU A 35 -13.15 1.70 -2.20
N THR A 36 -14.27 1.02 -2.41
CA THR A 36 -15.61 1.62 -2.27
C THR A 36 -15.85 2.07 -0.83
N ASP A 37 -15.57 1.22 0.13
CA ASP A 37 -15.70 1.54 1.56
C ASP A 37 -14.76 2.69 1.96
N TYR A 38 -13.52 2.67 1.48
CA TYR A 38 -12.53 3.71 1.72
C TYR A 38 -12.96 5.08 1.15
N ILE A 39 -13.52 5.13 -0.06
CA ILE A 39 -13.95 6.38 -0.70
C ILE A 39 -15.08 7.05 0.10
N GLN A 40 -15.92 6.29 0.79
CA GLN A 40 -17.02 6.83 1.60
C GLN A 40 -16.55 7.60 2.84
N ILE A 41 -15.34 7.35 3.33
CA ILE A 41 -14.80 8.06 4.48
C ILE A 41 -14.22 9.40 4.01
N PRO A 42 -14.72 10.56 4.50
CA PRO A 42 -14.31 11.89 4.00
C PRO A 42 -12.96 12.35 4.59
N ALA A 43 -11.95 11.49 4.52
CA ALA A 43 -10.60 11.77 5.00
C ALA A 43 -9.86 12.68 4.02
N LYS A 44 -10.12 13.99 4.10
CA LYS A 44 -9.48 14.98 3.24
C LYS A 44 -8.10 15.37 3.75
N SER A 45 -7.24 15.80 2.81
CA SER A 45 -5.92 16.36 3.15
C SER A 45 -6.06 17.57 4.08
N PRO A 46 -5.09 17.81 4.97
CA PRO A 46 -5.13 18.94 5.93
C PRO A 46 -5.37 20.32 5.31
N GLY A 47 -4.95 20.52 4.07
CA GLY A 47 -5.20 21.76 3.34
C GLY A 47 -6.67 22.03 3.00
N PHE A 48 -7.50 20.98 3.02
CA PHE A 48 -8.94 21.03 2.71
C PHE A 48 -9.83 20.76 3.92
N ASP A 49 -9.26 20.34 5.04
CA ASP A 49 -9.98 20.01 6.25
C ASP A 49 -9.20 20.50 7.48
N LYS A 50 -9.65 21.61 8.06
CA LYS A 50 -9.00 22.20 9.25
C LYS A 50 -9.15 21.34 10.50
N ASP A 51 -10.15 20.49 10.54
CA ASP A 51 -10.47 19.62 11.69
C ASP A 51 -9.89 18.21 11.53
N TRP A 52 -9.00 18.01 10.56
CA TRP A 52 -8.41 16.70 10.24
C TRP A 52 -7.82 15.98 11.47
N ALA A 53 -7.25 16.74 12.41
CA ALA A 53 -6.60 16.17 13.58
C ALA A 53 -7.60 15.68 14.65
N THR A 54 -8.87 16.11 14.59
CA THR A 54 -9.87 15.87 15.63
C THR A 54 -11.08 15.08 15.14
N ASN A 55 -11.41 15.12 13.85
CA ASN A 55 -12.58 14.42 13.33
C ASN A 55 -12.41 12.90 13.15
N GLY A 56 -11.18 12.38 13.20
CA GLY A 56 -10.88 10.96 13.20
C GLY A 56 -10.90 10.27 11.82
N TYR A 57 -11.20 10.97 10.73
CA TYR A 57 -11.33 10.34 9.40
C TYR A 57 -9.99 9.81 8.87
N ILE A 58 -8.90 10.58 9.02
CA ILE A 58 -7.56 10.15 8.61
C ILE A 58 -7.13 8.91 9.42
N GLU A 59 -7.38 8.92 10.72
CA GLU A 59 -7.06 7.78 11.59
C GLU A 59 -7.86 6.52 11.17
N THR A 60 -9.13 6.69 10.82
CA THR A 60 -9.99 5.58 10.38
C THR A 60 -9.48 4.95 9.10
N VAL A 61 -9.18 5.73 8.07
CA VAL A 61 -8.66 5.16 6.80
C VAL A 61 -7.31 4.50 6.98
N LEU A 62 -6.46 5.06 7.83
CA LEU A 62 -5.15 4.50 8.14
C LEU A 62 -5.24 3.15 8.85
N ARG A 63 -6.12 3.03 9.86
CA ARG A 63 -6.36 1.77 10.56
C ARG A 63 -6.96 0.70 9.66
N ASN A 64 -7.92 1.08 8.81
CA ASN A 64 -8.51 0.15 7.85
C ASN A 64 -7.44 -0.37 6.87
N ALA A 65 -6.58 0.51 6.37
CA ALA A 65 -5.47 0.11 5.51
C ALA A 65 -4.48 -0.81 6.23
N ALA A 66 -4.10 -0.50 7.48
CA ALA A 66 -3.24 -1.35 8.28
C ALA A 66 -3.83 -2.75 8.48
N GLN A 67 -5.09 -2.84 8.86
CA GLN A 67 -5.80 -4.11 9.02
C GLN A 67 -5.85 -4.92 7.72
N TRP A 68 -6.09 -4.26 6.59
CA TRP A 68 -6.09 -4.93 5.30
C TRP A 68 -4.71 -5.50 4.95
N VAL A 69 -3.64 -4.72 5.17
CA VAL A 69 -2.25 -5.19 4.96
C VAL A 69 -1.91 -6.38 5.86
N GLU A 70 -2.26 -6.32 7.13
CA GLU A 70 -2.03 -7.43 8.09
C GLU A 70 -2.81 -8.68 7.69
N ALA A 71 -4.03 -8.53 7.17
CA ALA A 71 -4.87 -9.63 6.72
C ALA A 71 -4.30 -10.38 5.51
N GLN A 72 -3.38 -9.78 4.75
CA GLN A 72 -2.70 -10.44 3.63
C GLN A 72 -1.71 -11.53 4.10
N LYS A 73 -1.32 -11.52 5.38
CA LYS A 73 -0.43 -12.52 6.01
C LYS A 73 0.87 -12.74 5.24
N VAL A 74 1.44 -11.66 4.73
CA VAL A 74 2.74 -11.72 4.04
C VAL A 74 3.83 -12.09 5.04
N GLU A 75 4.58 -13.14 4.74
CA GLU A 75 5.64 -13.63 5.62
C GLU A 75 6.73 -12.56 5.82
N GLY A 76 7.09 -12.34 7.08
CA GLY A 76 8.12 -11.37 7.46
C GLY A 76 7.69 -9.91 7.41
N LEU A 77 6.46 -9.59 6.99
CA LEU A 77 5.95 -8.24 6.99
C LEU A 77 6.00 -7.63 8.40
N LYS A 78 6.57 -6.43 8.48
CA LYS A 78 6.54 -5.58 9.67
C LYS A 78 5.81 -4.31 9.34
N LEU A 79 4.81 -3.96 10.17
CA LEU A 79 3.97 -2.80 9.97
C LEU A 79 4.06 -1.87 11.17
N GLU A 80 4.17 -0.58 10.92
CA GLU A 80 4.22 0.47 11.94
C GLU A 80 3.36 1.66 11.51
N ILE A 81 2.63 2.23 12.47
CA ILE A 81 1.98 3.53 12.30
C ILE A 81 2.83 4.58 13.00
N VAL A 82 3.53 5.38 12.22
CA VAL A 82 4.39 6.46 12.71
C VAL A 82 3.57 7.73 12.91
N ARG A 83 3.67 8.33 14.11
CA ARG A 83 2.99 9.57 14.47
C ARG A 83 3.98 10.61 14.95
N LEU A 84 3.93 11.78 14.33
CA LEU A 84 4.68 12.96 14.77
C LEU A 84 3.73 14.08 15.14
N PRO A 85 4.02 14.87 16.20
CA PRO A 85 3.19 15.97 16.61
C PRO A 85 2.91 16.96 15.46
N GLY A 86 1.65 17.33 15.27
CA GLY A 86 1.23 18.28 14.24
C GLY A 86 1.32 17.79 12.80
N ARG A 87 1.57 16.51 12.60
CA ARG A 87 1.66 15.88 11.28
C ARG A 87 0.62 14.76 11.13
N THR A 88 0.19 14.52 9.91
CA THR A 88 -0.61 13.33 9.59
C THR A 88 0.19 12.07 9.84
N PRO A 89 -0.45 10.99 10.31
CA PRO A 89 0.25 9.72 10.54
C PRO A 89 0.68 9.08 9.23
N VAL A 90 1.71 8.25 9.31
CA VAL A 90 2.23 7.46 8.19
C VAL A 90 2.08 5.98 8.52
N LEU A 91 1.49 5.23 7.60
CA LEU A 91 1.52 3.78 7.61
C LEU A 91 2.78 3.32 6.88
N PHE A 92 3.69 2.74 7.61
CA PHE A 92 4.94 2.18 7.08
C PHE A 92 4.93 0.66 7.22
N PHE A 93 5.32 -0.05 6.19
CA PHE A 93 5.56 -1.48 6.30
C PHE A 93 6.74 -1.90 5.45
N ASP A 94 7.43 -2.90 5.93
CA ASP A 94 8.63 -3.49 5.32
C ASP A 94 8.42 -4.99 5.12
N ILE A 95 8.86 -5.48 3.98
CA ILE A 95 8.83 -6.91 3.64
C ILE A 95 10.25 -7.29 3.25
N PRO A 96 10.92 -8.14 4.05
CA PRO A 96 12.29 -8.53 3.76
C PRO A 96 12.38 -9.40 2.50
N ALA A 97 13.53 -9.36 1.87
CA ALA A 97 13.83 -10.26 0.77
C ALA A 97 13.76 -11.73 1.21
N THR A 98 13.23 -12.60 0.37
CA THR A 98 13.17 -14.04 0.62
C THR A 98 14.53 -14.75 0.49
N LYS A 99 15.50 -14.09 -0.13
CA LYS A 99 16.86 -14.58 -0.30
C LYS A 99 17.85 -13.54 0.21
N ALA A 100 18.82 -13.98 1.02
CA ALA A 100 19.82 -13.10 1.65
C ALA A 100 20.72 -12.38 0.62
N GLU A 101 20.90 -12.96 -0.57
CA GLU A 101 21.74 -12.37 -1.63
C GLU A 101 21.03 -11.26 -2.43
N SER A 102 19.76 -11.02 -2.17
CA SER A 102 19.04 -9.94 -2.84
C SER A 102 19.45 -8.59 -2.27
N ALA A 103 20.20 -7.83 -3.06
CA ALA A 103 20.65 -6.49 -2.70
C ALA A 103 19.71 -5.37 -3.18
N GLN A 104 18.57 -5.73 -3.79
CA GLN A 104 17.64 -4.75 -4.35
C GLN A 104 16.44 -4.54 -3.44
N THR A 105 16.13 -3.26 -3.22
CA THR A 105 14.94 -2.84 -2.48
C THR A 105 14.05 -2.00 -3.39
N VAL A 106 12.75 -2.26 -3.37
CA VAL A 106 11.74 -1.44 -4.06
C VAL A 106 11.06 -0.57 -3.00
N LEU A 107 11.21 0.75 -3.14
CA LEU A 107 10.47 1.71 -2.33
C LEU A 107 9.20 2.12 -3.08
N MET A 108 8.05 1.95 -2.43
CA MET A 108 6.76 2.38 -2.94
C MET A 108 6.19 3.50 -2.07
N TYR A 109 5.50 4.44 -2.68
CA TYR A 109 4.83 5.54 -2.01
C TYR A 109 3.39 5.64 -2.49
N GLY A 110 2.49 5.95 -1.57
CA GLY A 110 1.09 6.27 -1.84
C GLY A 110 0.54 7.17 -0.74
N HIS A 111 -0.64 7.77 -0.96
CA HIS A 111 -1.32 8.56 0.05
C HIS A 111 -2.78 8.14 0.22
N LEU A 112 -3.30 8.26 1.45
CA LEU A 112 -4.66 7.86 1.82
C LEU A 112 -5.61 9.03 2.03
N ASP A 113 -5.09 10.24 2.15
CA ASP A 113 -5.90 11.45 2.21
C ASP A 113 -6.43 11.83 0.82
N LYS A 114 -7.59 12.44 0.80
CA LYS A 114 -8.32 12.76 -0.43
C LYS A 114 -8.36 14.25 -0.65
N GLN A 115 -8.59 14.63 -1.89
CA GLN A 115 -8.97 15.98 -2.29
C GLN A 115 -10.50 16.03 -2.52
N PRO A 116 -11.14 17.18 -2.30
CA PRO A 116 -12.57 17.35 -2.61
C PRO A 116 -12.82 17.27 -4.11
#